data_2e1a97e492ad9d4a9b90f84ee5c15f3c
#
_entry.id   2e1a97e492ad9d4a9b90f84ee5c15f3c
#
_cell.length_a   1.000
_cell.length_b   1.000
_cell.length_c   1.000
_cell.angle_alpha   90.00
_cell.angle_beta   90.00
_cell.angle_gamma   90.00
#
_symmetry.space_group_name_H-M   'P 1'
#
loop_
_entity.id
_entity.type
_entity.pdbx_description
1 polymer ?
#
loop_
_entity_poly.entity_id
_entity_poly.type
_entity_poly.pdbx_seq_one_letter_code
_entity_poly.pdbx_strand_id
1 'polypeptide(L)'
;MDINKRFEHDKLKKFQIFNAAQLKYIAFTSMLIDHVNNSIVTHFLNGKGALLYISNFLSILGRIAFPIFIFFIVEGFFKTHDRTKYLRNLLVFAVISEVPFDIFTSKVLFDPYWNNMMFTLALCLVTVWIIDYIKDKFKNRILWYGASVIIVAVFGFLAMYLSLDYDYHAIILAYLFYIFYDKPVISAGLGYLSIVKEVYSFLGFAFTVTYNGKRGKQNKLVNYLFYPVHILILGLVRMYFNF
;
A
#
# COMPACT_ATOMS: atom_id res chain seq x y z
N MET A 1 -21.30 9.59 -1.62
CA MET A 1 -19.92 10.10 -1.64
C MET A 1 -19.63 10.57 -3.06
N ASP A 2 -19.32 11.82 -3.26
CA ASP A 2 -19.07 12.35 -4.61
C ASP A 2 -17.56 12.33 -4.84
N ILE A 3 -17.13 11.50 -5.78
CA ILE A 3 -15.72 11.28 -6.12
C ILE A 3 -15.07 12.56 -6.63
N ASN A 4 -15.83 13.42 -7.29
CA ASN A 4 -15.33 14.66 -7.88
C ASN A 4 -15.00 15.71 -6.82
N LYS A 5 -15.69 15.70 -5.68
CA LYS A 5 -15.43 16.65 -4.58
C LYS A 5 -13.97 16.65 -4.09
N ARG A 6 -13.26 15.52 -4.19
CA ARG A 6 -11.83 15.46 -3.87
C ARG A 6 -11.01 16.48 -4.65
N PHE A 7 -11.39 16.75 -5.89
CA PHE A 7 -10.66 17.60 -6.84
C PHE A 7 -11.22 19.03 -6.94
N GLU A 8 -12.30 19.34 -6.22
CA GLU A 8 -12.99 20.65 -6.26
C GLU A 8 -12.47 21.62 -5.16
N HIS A 9 -11.54 21.18 -4.30
CA HIS A 9 -10.96 22.05 -3.27
C HIS A 9 -10.00 23.07 -3.88
N ASP A 10 -10.46 24.29 -4.14
CA ASP A 10 -9.68 25.35 -4.80
C ASP A 10 -8.33 25.63 -4.13
N LYS A 11 -8.28 25.58 -2.80
CA LYS A 11 -7.03 25.77 -2.03
C LYS A 11 -6.00 24.67 -2.29
N LEU A 12 -6.43 23.46 -2.66
CA LEU A 12 -5.54 22.31 -2.89
C LEU A 12 -5.16 22.14 -4.36
N LYS A 13 -5.91 22.70 -5.30
CA LYS A 13 -5.64 22.56 -6.76
C LYS A 13 -4.20 22.88 -7.14
N LYS A 14 -3.61 23.91 -6.54
CA LYS A 14 -2.21 24.30 -6.79
C LYS A 14 -1.19 23.27 -6.34
N PHE A 15 -1.54 22.38 -5.40
CA PHE A 15 -0.68 21.30 -4.90
C PHE A 15 -0.97 19.96 -5.58
N GLN A 16 -2.10 19.81 -6.27
CA GLN A 16 -2.50 18.59 -6.98
C GLN A 16 -1.80 18.49 -8.35
N ILE A 17 -0.49 18.26 -8.32
CA ILE A 17 0.39 18.31 -9.49
C ILE A 17 0.69 16.92 -10.08
N PHE A 18 0.68 15.85 -9.26
CA PHE A 18 1.06 14.53 -9.71
C PHE A 18 -0.13 13.71 -10.22
N ASN A 19 0.07 13.00 -11.33
CA ASN A 19 -0.89 12.02 -11.82
C ASN A 19 -0.62 10.62 -11.21
N ALA A 20 -1.53 9.65 -11.42
CA ALA A 20 -1.41 8.32 -10.85
C ALA A 20 -0.15 7.57 -11.31
N ALA A 21 0.29 7.76 -12.56
CA ALA A 21 1.51 7.13 -13.05
C ALA A 21 2.75 7.62 -12.29
N GLN A 22 2.87 8.94 -12.12
CA GLN A 22 3.99 9.55 -11.40
C GLN A 22 4.06 9.09 -9.94
N LEU A 23 2.92 9.12 -9.23
CA LEU A 23 2.88 8.66 -7.83
C LEU A 23 3.21 7.18 -7.69
N LYS A 24 2.75 6.32 -8.61
CA LYS A 24 3.11 4.90 -8.61
C LYS A 24 4.60 4.68 -8.86
N TYR A 25 5.21 5.43 -9.78
CA TYR A 25 6.66 5.32 -9.98
C TYR A 25 7.45 5.82 -8.76
N ILE A 26 7.00 6.88 -8.08
CA ILE A 26 7.58 7.29 -6.79
C ILE A 26 7.47 6.14 -5.77
N ALA A 27 6.31 5.50 -5.66
CA ALA A 27 6.12 4.38 -4.74
C ALA A 27 6.98 3.16 -5.12
N PHE A 28 7.09 2.81 -6.40
CA PHE A 28 7.95 1.72 -6.86
C PHE A 28 9.44 1.99 -6.56
N THR A 29 9.91 3.21 -6.83
CA THR A 29 11.29 3.60 -6.53
C THR A 29 11.55 3.56 -5.02
N SER A 30 10.63 4.08 -4.21
CA SER A 30 10.68 4.03 -2.76
C SER A 30 10.77 2.58 -2.24
N MET A 31 9.90 1.71 -2.72
CA MET A 31 9.87 0.29 -2.36
C MET A 31 11.18 -0.43 -2.77
N LEU A 32 11.70 -0.15 -3.97
CA LEU A 32 12.96 -0.71 -4.42
C LEU A 32 14.14 -0.28 -3.52
N ILE A 33 14.18 0.99 -3.14
CA ILE A 33 15.19 1.53 -2.23
C ILE A 33 15.14 0.81 -0.88
N ASP A 34 13.94 0.62 -0.30
CA ASP A 34 13.76 -0.10 0.96
C ASP A 34 14.25 -1.55 0.86
N HIS A 35 13.83 -2.25 -0.21
CA HIS A 35 14.20 -3.65 -0.40
C HIS A 35 15.69 -3.84 -0.67
N VAL A 36 16.33 -2.95 -1.43
CA VAL A 36 17.80 -2.94 -1.59
C VAL A 36 18.50 -2.67 -0.26
N ASN A 37 18.00 -1.71 0.52
CA ASN A 37 18.55 -1.42 1.83
C ASN A 37 18.47 -2.66 2.74
N ASN A 38 17.29 -3.27 2.85
CA ASN A 38 17.05 -4.41 3.74
C ASN A 38 17.74 -5.70 3.26
N SER A 39 17.90 -5.90 1.96
CA SER A 39 18.49 -7.12 1.42
C SER A 39 20.01 -7.07 1.26
N ILE A 40 20.59 -5.90 1.08
CA ILE A 40 22.01 -5.74 0.75
C ILE A 40 22.73 -4.84 1.76
N VAL A 41 22.28 -3.58 1.91
CA VAL A 41 23.04 -2.57 2.68
C VAL A 41 23.15 -2.95 4.15
N THR A 42 22.06 -3.46 4.74
CA THR A 42 22.04 -3.87 6.16
C THR A 42 23.05 -4.95 6.51
N HIS A 43 23.42 -5.82 5.57
CA HIS A 43 24.40 -6.88 5.77
C HIS A 43 25.84 -6.36 5.95
N PHE A 44 26.12 -5.17 5.43
CA PHE A 44 27.43 -4.53 5.56
C PHE A 44 27.52 -3.57 6.78
N LEU A 45 26.46 -3.50 7.60
CA LEU A 45 26.45 -2.61 8.75
C LEU A 45 27.28 -3.19 9.92
N ASN A 46 28.22 -2.40 10.42
CA ASN A 46 29.04 -2.73 11.61
C ASN A 46 28.53 -1.98 12.84
N GLY A 47 27.30 -1.48 12.83
CA GLY A 47 26.69 -0.71 13.93
C GLY A 47 27.19 0.73 14.08
N LYS A 48 28.18 1.18 13.29
CA LYS A 48 28.77 2.53 13.34
C LYS A 48 29.18 2.99 11.93
N GLY A 49 29.37 4.31 11.78
CA GLY A 49 29.92 4.92 10.56
C GLY A 49 28.88 5.42 9.56
N ALA A 50 29.38 5.94 8.44
CA ALA A 50 28.56 6.60 7.40
C ALA A 50 27.49 5.67 6.79
N LEU A 51 27.79 4.36 6.67
CA LEU A 51 26.87 3.39 6.08
C LEU A 51 25.59 3.23 6.92
N LEU A 52 25.66 3.35 8.25
CA LEU A 52 24.49 3.33 9.12
C LEU A 52 23.56 4.53 8.82
N TYR A 53 24.12 5.73 8.67
CA TYR A 53 23.31 6.91 8.31
C TYR A 53 22.68 6.77 6.93
N ILE A 54 23.42 6.21 5.96
CA ILE A 54 22.90 5.94 4.62
C ILE A 54 21.72 4.93 4.72
N SER A 55 21.90 3.82 5.42
CA SER A 55 20.86 2.81 5.59
C SER A 55 19.60 3.40 6.25
N ASN A 56 19.75 4.18 7.31
CA ASN A 56 18.63 4.87 7.95
C ASN A 56 17.91 5.82 6.99
N PHE A 57 18.65 6.58 6.17
CA PHE A 57 18.07 7.47 5.17
C PHE A 57 17.31 6.70 4.08
N LEU A 58 17.86 5.57 3.60
CA LEU A 58 17.18 4.71 2.64
C LEU A 58 15.90 4.09 3.22
N SER A 59 15.92 3.68 4.50
CA SER A 59 14.73 3.21 5.22
C SER A 59 13.64 4.29 5.30
N ILE A 60 14.01 5.54 5.57
CA ILE A 60 13.09 6.68 5.58
C ILE A 60 12.41 6.84 4.21
N LEU A 61 13.19 6.80 3.13
CA LEU A 61 12.67 6.88 1.78
C LEU A 61 11.75 5.70 1.45
N GLY A 62 12.04 4.50 1.96
CA GLY A 62 11.24 3.30 1.78
C GLY A 62 9.80 3.42 2.31
N ARG A 63 9.61 4.16 3.39
CA ARG A 63 8.28 4.32 4.04
C ARG A 63 7.27 5.13 3.23
N ILE A 64 7.69 5.77 2.14
CA ILE A 64 6.82 6.54 1.24
C ILE A 64 5.86 5.61 0.47
N ALA A 65 6.27 4.39 0.14
CA ALA A 65 5.55 3.48 -0.76
C ALA A 65 4.19 3.05 -0.21
N PHE A 66 4.14 2.62 1.04
CA PHE A 66 2.97 1.97 1.63
C PHE A 66 1.69 2.83 1.59
N PRO A 67 1.68 4.09 2.07
CA PRO A 67 0.47 4.92 2.01
C PRO A 67 -0.01 5.16 0.58
N ILE A 68 0.92 5.28 -0.38
CA ILE A 68 0.59 5.50 -1.79
C ILE A 68 -0.08 4.26 -2.38
N PHE A 69 0.40 3.05 -2.09
CA PHE A 69 -0.22 1.83 -2.60
C PHE A 69 -1.62 1.62 -2.04
N ILE A 70 -1.82 1.77 -0.72
CA ILE A 70 -3.15 1.64 -0.12
C ILE A 70 -4.10 2.71 -0.68
N PHE A 71 -3.63 3.95 -0.84
CA PHE A 71 -4.41 5.00 -1.49
C PHE A 71 -4.86 4.57 -2.89
N PHE A 72 -3.97 3.97 -3.72
CA PHE A 72 -4.33 3.53 -5.06
C PHE A 72 -5.24 2.29 -5.10
N ILE A 73 -5.32 1.49 -4.05
CA ILE A 73 -6.37 0.46 -3.93
C ILE A 73 -7.74 1.13 -3.84
N VAL A 74 -7.88 2.12 -2.99
CA VAL A 74 -9.14 2.86 -2.81
C VAL A 74 -9.49 3.70 -4.05
N GLU A 75 -8.52 4.38 -4.64
CA GLU A 75 -8.68 5.11 -5.90
C GLU A 75 -9.11 4.17 -7.04
N GLY A 76 -8.47 3.00 -7.13
CA GLY A 76 -8.82 1.95 -8.09
C GLY A 76 -10.22 1.41 -7.87
N PHE A 77 -10.63 1.21 -6.62
CA PHE A 77 -12.00 0.79 -6.27
C PHE A 77 -13.05 1.75 -6.83
N PHE A 78 -12.84 3.07 -6.71
CA PHE A 78 -13.77 4.07 -7.22
C PHE A 78 -13.75 4.20 -8.75
N LYS A 79 -12.60 3.99 -9.39
CA LYS A 79 -12.42 4.24 -10.84
C LYS A 79 -12.54 3.02 -11.73
N THR A 80 -12.55 1.81 -11.17
CA THR A 80 -12.69 0.60 -11.98
C THR A 80 -14.16 0.27 -12.25
N HIS A 81 -14.47 -0.12 -13.50
CA HIS A 81 -15.79 -0.64 -13.85
C HIS A 81 -15.96 -2.11 -13.45
N ASP A 82 -14.87 -2.87 -13.39
CA ASP A 82 -14.87 -4.31 -13.09
C ASP A 82 -14.01 -4.60 -11.86
N ARG A 83 -14.65 -4.53 -10.69
CA ARG A 83 -14.02 -4.79 -9.38
C ARG A 83 -13.60 -6.24 -9.25
N THR A 84 -14.35 -7.18 -9.83
CA THR A 84 -14.03 -8.61 -9.82
C THR A 84 -12.73 -8.88 -10.58
N LYS A 85 -12.59 -8.30 -11.77
CA LYS A 85 -11.35 -8.38 -12.55
C LYS A 85 -10.17 -7.73 -11.82
N TYR A 86 -10.41 -6.62 -11.13
CA TYR A 86 -9.39 -5.95 -10.33
C TYR A 86 -8.91 -6.86 -9.19
N LEU A 87 -9.83 -7.43 -8.40
CA LEU A 87 -9.52 -8.38 -7.33
C LEU A 87 -8.80 -9.61 -7.87
N ARG A 88 -9.33 -10.22 -8.95
CA ARG A 88 -8.71 -11.39 -9.58
C ARG A 88 -7.24 -11.11 -9.97
N ASN A 89 -6.98 -9.96 -10.58
CA ASN A 89 -5.61 -9.61 -10.96
C ASN A 89 -4.70 -9.46 -9.73
N LEU A 90 -5.16 -8.82 -8.63
CA LEU A 90 -4.39 -8.73 -7.40
C LEU A 90 -4.07 -10.12 -6.84
N LEU A 91 -5.04 -11.03 -6.79
CA LEU A 91 -4.86 -12.38 -6.28
C LEU A 91 -3.92 -13.22 -7.17
N VAL A 92 -4.05 -13.13 -8.50
CA VAL A 92 -3.14 -13.83 -9.43
C VAL A 92 -1.70 -13.37 -9.21
N PHE A 93 -1.47 -12.06 -9.10
CA PHE A 93 -0.12 -11.56 -8.85
C PHE A 93 0.34 -11.77 -7.40
N ALA A 94 -0.57 -11.88 -6.43
CA ALA A 94 -0.22 -12.32 -5.09
C ALA A 94 0.37 -13.74 -5.09
N VAL A 95 -0.31 -14.69 -5.75
CA VAL A 95 0.17 -16.07 -5.88
C VAL A 95 1.49 -16.14 -6.67
N ILE A 96 1.63 -15.39 -7.77
CA ILE A 96 2.88 -15.34 -8.54
C ILE A 96 4.03 -14.75 -7.71
N SER A 97 3.74 -13.82 -6.81
CA SER A 97 4.75 -13.12 -6.00
C SER A 97 5.15 -13.90 -4.74
N GLU A 98 4.45 -14.97 -4.36
CA GLU A 98 4.70 -15.68 -3.11
C GLU A 98 6.08 -16.33 -3.11
N VAL A 99 6.41 -17.13 -4.10
CA VAL A 99 7.74 -17.75 -4.21
C VAL A 99 8.87 -16.70 -4.26
N PRO A 100 8.81 -15.64 -5.11
CA PRO A 100 9.74 -14.53 -5.03
C PRO A 100 9.86 -13.88 -3.63
N PHE A 101 8.73 -13.73 -2.93
CA PHE A 101 8.69 -13.13 -1.60
C PHE A 101 9.35 -14.03 -0.54
N ASP A 102 9.06 -15.32 -0.55
CA ASP A 102 9.65 -16.29 0.37
C ASP A 102 11.15 -16.42 0.17
N ILE A 103 11.62 -16.45 -1.08
CA ILE A 103 13.06 -16.40 -1.40
C ILE A 103 13.70 -15.11 -0.87
N PHE A 104 13.01 -13.97 -1.01
CA PHE A 104 13.52 -12.69 -0.56
C PHE A 104 13.56 -12.56 0.96
N THR A 105 12.53 -13.02 1.68
CA THR A 105 12.41 -12.87 3.15
C THR A 105 13.12 -13.97 3.91
N SER A 106 12.84 -15.22 3.58
CA SER A 106 13.19 -16.41 4.38
C SER A 106 14.21 -17.32 3.69
N LYS A 107 14.64 -17.04 2.45
CA LYS A 107 15.57 -17.83 1.61
C LYS A 107 15.07 -19.27 1.38
N VAL A 108 13.77 -19.49 1.42
CA VAL A 108 13.11 -20.78 1.11
C VAL A 108 12.14 -20.60 -0.05
N LEU A 109 11.69 -21.69 -0.67
CA LEU A 109 10.72 -21.63 -1.75
C LEU A 109 9.28 -21.46 -1.26
N PHE A 110 9.01 -21.81 0.00
CA PHE A 110 7.69 -21.69 0.61
C PHE A 110 7.80 -21.45 2.11
N ASP A 111 7.24 -20.32 2.56
CA ASP A 111 7.14 -19.95 3.97
C ASP A 111 5.68 -19.60 4.31
N PRO A 112 4.93 -20.47 5.00
CA PRO A 112 3.52 -20.24 5.30
C PRO A 112 3.28 -19.20 6.40
N TYR A 113 4.34 -18.70 7.05
CA TYR A 113 4.24 -17.82 8.23
C TYR A 113 4.23 -16.34 7.88
N TRP A 114 4.49 -15.98 6.62
CA TRP A 114 4.48 -14.59 6.18
C TRP A 114 4.04 -14.49 4.72
N ASN A 115 2.99 -13.74 4.45
CA ASN A 115 2.41 -13.60 3.12
C ASN A 115 2.64 -12.20 2.54
N ASN A 116 2.86 -12.14 1.23
CA ASN A 116 3.26 -10.94 0.54
C ASN A 116 2.20 -9.83 0.51
N MET A 117 2.66 -8.59 0.26
CA MET A 117 1.87 -7.36 0.23
C MET A 117 0.68 -7.39 -0.74
N MET A 118 0.74 -8.18 -1.82
CA MET A 118 -0.35 -8.23 -2.81
C MET A 118 -1.62 -8.88 -2.22
N PHE A 119 -1.50 -9.85 -1.31
CA PHE A 119 -2.63 -10.38 -0.54
C PHE A 119 -3.23 -9.33 0.37
N THR A 120 -2.40 -8.53 1.03
CA THR A 120 -2.87 -7.40 1.84
C THR A 120 -3.68 -6.41 1.02
N LEU A 121 -3.18 -6.02 -0.17
CA LEU A 121 -3.89 -5.12 -1.09
C LEU A 121 -5.22 -5.71 -1.56
N ALA A 122 -5.27 -7.02 -1.83
CA ALA A 122 -6.50 -7.70 -2.20
C ALA A 122 -7.52 -7.68 -1.04
N LEU A 123 -7.07 -7.93 0.19
CA LEU A 123 -7.91 -7.89 1.38
C LEU A 123 -8.44 -6.47 1.66
N CYS A 124 -7.61 -5.44 1.49
CA CYS A 124 -8.04 -4.03 1.56
C CYS A 124 -9.16 -3.73 0.54
N LEU A 125 -9.00 -4.20 -0.71
CA LEU A 125 -10.02 -4.02 -1.75
C LEU A 125 -11.34 -4.70 -1.37
N VAL A 126 -11.29 -5.94 -0.87
CA VAL A 126 -12.48 -6.68 -0.42
C VAL A 126 -13.17 -5.96 0.75
N THR A 127 -12.40 -5.51 1.74
CA THR A 127 -12.91 -4.77 2.90
C THR A 127 -13.69 -3.52 2.46
N VAL A 128 -13.07 -2.70 1.62
CA VAL A 128 -13.71 -1.48 1.11
C VAL A 128 -14.94 -1.82 0.27
N TRP A 129 -14.88 -2.87 -0.54
CA TRP A 129 -15.99 -3.30 -1.37
C TRP A 129 -17.19 -3.75 -0.55
N ILE A 130 -16.98 -4.53 0.51
CA ILE A 130 -18.06 -4.97 1.42
C ILE A 130 -18.68 -3.77 2.13
N ILE A 131 -17.86 -2.84 2.64
CA ILE A 131 -18.34 -1.63 3.33
C ILE A 131 -19.17 -0.76 2.38
N ASP A 132 -18.75 -0.60 1.13
CA ASP A 132 -19.50 0.13 0.10
C ASP A 132 -20.82 -0.57 -0.25
N TYR A 133 -20.78 -1.90 -0.39
CA TYR A 133 -21.96 -2.71 -0.73
C TYR A 133 -23.08 -2.63 0.32
N ILE A 134 -22.72 -2.63 1.61
CA ILE A 134 -23.70 -2.55 2.69
C ILE A 134 -24.23 -1.12 2.92
N LYS A 135 -23.60 -0.10 2.37
CA LYS A 135 -23.91 1.30 2.61
C LYS A 135 -25.38 1.63 2.33
N ASP A 136 -25.89 1.18 1.20
CA ASP A 136 -27.26 1.47 0.78
C ASP A 136 -28.31 0.60 1.48
N LYS A 137 -27.88 -0.42 2.24
CA LYS A 137 -28.78 -1.27 3.06
C LYS A 137 -29.13 -0.64 4.40
N PHE A 138 -28.34 0.31 4.86
CA PHE A 138 -28.58 1.01 6.13
C PHE A 138 -29.26 2.36 5.89
N LYS A 139 -30.47 2.54 6.41
CA LYS A 139 -31.15 3.86 6.41
C LYS A 139 -30.46 4.86 7.34
N ASN A 140 -29.86 4.37 8.43
CA ASN A 140 -29.16 5.19 9.42
C ASN A 140 -27.63 5.14 9.19
N ARG A 141 -27.02 6.29 8.94
CA ARG A 141 -25.56 6.41 8.74
C ARG A 141 -24.75 5.99 9.96
N ILE A 142 -25.24 6.21 11.18
CA ILE A 142 -24.52 5.82 12.41
C ILE A 142 -24.41 4.28 12.46
N LEU A 143 -25.50 3.58 12.15
CA LEU A 143 -25.48 2.11 12.11
C LEU A 143 -24.56 1.59 11.02
N TRP A 144 -24.50 2.23 9.85
CA TRP A 144 -23.55 1.88 8.80
C TRP A 144 -22.09 2.09 9.24
N TYR A 145 -21.77 3.22 9.91
CA TYR A 145 -20.43 3.42 10.46
C TYR A 145 -20.08 2.36 11.50
N GLY A 146 -21.00 2.02 12.40
CA GLY A 146 -20.81 0.94 13.38
C GLY A 146 -20.53 -0.42 12.71
N ALA A 147 -21.33 -0.79 11.71
CA ALA A 147 -21.12 -2.01 10.92
C ALA A 147 -19.78 -1.98 10.17
N SER A 148 -19.38 -0.83 9.63
CA SER A 148 -18.10 -0.66 8.94
C SER A 148 -16.90 -0.89 9.88
N VAL A 149 -16.97 -0.38 11.12
CA VAL A 149 -15.93 -0.60 12.14
C VAL A 149 -15.81 -2.08 12.49
N ILE A 150 -16.94 -2.79 12.63
CA ILE A 150 -16.94 -4.23 12.88
C ILE A 150 -16.27 -4.98 11.70
N ILE A 151 -16.60 -4.63 10.47
CA ILE A 151 -15.98 -5.22 9.27
C ILE A 151 -14.47 -4.97 9.28
N VAL A 152 -14.02 -3.74 9.55
CA VAL A 152 -12.60 -3.40 9.66
C VAL A 152 -11.91 -4.22 10.73
N ALA A 153 -12.54 -4.41 11.90
CA ALA A 153 -12.00 -5.24 12.98
C ALA A 153 -11.86 -6.71 12.56
N VAL A 154 -12.89 -7.29 11.93
CA VAL A 154 -12.88 -8.68 11.45
C VAL A 154 -11.80 -8.88 10.39
N PHE A 155 -11.72 -7.99 9.39
CA PHE A 155 -10.72 -8.10 8.32
C PHE A 155 -9.31 -7.75 8.81
N GLY A 156 -9.19 -6.87 9.80
CA GLY A 156 -7.92 -6.59 10.49
C GLY A 156 -7.43 -7.82 11.24
N PHE A 157 -8.31 -8.50 11.99
CA PHE A 157 -7.97 -9.77 12.64
C PHE A 157 -7.60 -10.86 11.62
N LEU A 158 -8.33 -10.96 10.50
CA LEU A 158 -8.02 -11.89 9.42
C LEU A 158 -6.65 -11.60 8.80
N ALA A 159 -6.28 -10.33 8.61
CA ALA A 159 -4.97 -9.93 8.11
C ALA A 159 -3.84 -10.38 9.06
N MET A 160 -4.03 -10.23 10.37
CA MET A 160 -3.10 -10.74 11.38
C MET A 160 -3.02 -12.26 11.38
N TYR A 161 -4.18 -12.94 11.35
CA TYR A 161 -4.24 -14.41 11.36
C TYR A 161 -3.56 -15.03 10.13
N LEU A 162 -3.68 -14.41 8.97
CA LEU A 162 -3.03 -14.82 7.74
C LEU A 162 -1.58 -14.30 7.62
N SER A 163 -1.05 -13.65 8.65
CA SER A 163 0.30 -13.07 8.67
C SER A 163 0.60 -12.23 7.43
N LEU A 164 -0.34 -11.37 7.05
CA LEU A 164 -0.20 -10.50 5.88
C LEU A 164 0.75 -9.35 6.19
N ASP A 165 1.52 -8.94 5.19
CA ASP A 165 2.40 -7.78 5.30
C ASP A 165 1.58 -6.51 5.63
N TYR A 166 2.06 -5.71 6.59
CA TYR A 166 1.35 -4.55 7.20
C TYR A 166 0.07 -4.87 7.97
N ASP A 167 -0.29 -6.14 8.15
CA ASP A 167 -1.37 -6.63 9.03
C ASP A 167 -2.66 -5.77 9.03
N TYR A 168 -3.28 -5.52 10.20
CA TYR A 168 -4.48 -4.70 10.38
C TYR A 168 -4.27 -3.21 10.04
N HIS A 169 -3.03 -2.70 10.04
CA HIS A 169 -2.75 -1.30 9.73
C HIS A 169 -3.16 -0.95 8.29
N ALA A 170 -2.93 -1.86 7.34
CA ALA A 170 -3.35 -1.67 5.96
C ALA A 170 -4.88 -1.57 5.82
N ILE A 171 -5.62 -2.39 6.57
CA ILE A 171 -7.08 -2.42 6.56
C ILE A 171 -7.66 -1.12 7.13
N ILE A 172 -7.14 -0.66 8.27
CA ILE A 172 -7.53 0.62 8.87
C ILE A 172 -7.24 1.78 7.91
N LEU A 173 -6.06 1.78 7.30
CA LEU A 173 -5.67 2.83 6.38
C LEU A 173 -6.55 2.87 5.12
N ALA A 174 -6.87 1.71 4.54
CA ALA A 174 -7.79 1.61 3.41
C ALA A 174 -9.18 2.15 3.77
N TYR A 175 -9.69 1.82 4.97
CA TYR A 175 -10.94 2.35 5.48
C TYR A 175 -10.91 3.87 5.62
N LEU A 176 -9.86 4.44 6.19
CA LEU A 176 -9.72 5.89 6.35
C LEU A 176 -9.66 6.61 4.99
N PHE A 177 -8.90 6.08 4.03
CA PHE A 177 -8.89 6.61 2.67
C PHE A 177 -10.25 6.49 1.98
N TYR A 178 -11.02 5.43 2.24
CA TYR A 178 -12.35 5.27 1.69
C TYR A 178 -13.35 6.26 2.31
N ILE A 179 -13.44 6.34 3.64
CA ILE A 179 -14.43 7.19 4.35
C ILE A 179 -14.18 8.68 4.10
N PHE A 180 -12.92 9.11 4.08
CA PHE A 180 -12.53 10.50 3.89
C PHE A 180 -11.96 10.77 2.48
N TYR A 181 -12.41 9.99 1.49
CA TYR A 181 -11.89 10.11 0.13
C TYR A 181 -12.05 11.52 -0.45
N ASP A 182 -13.17 12.19 -0.19
CA ASP A 182 -13.48 13.56 -0.59
C ASP A 182 -12.69 14.63 0.20
N LYS A 183 -12.01 14.25 1.28
CA LYS A 183 -11.26 15.14 2.18
C LYS A 183 -9.78 14.73 2.26
N PRO A 184 -8.97 14.99 1.22
CA PRO A 184 -7.63 14.42 1.08
C PRO A 184 -6.67 14.75 2.23
N VAL A 185 -6.77 15.95 2.82
CA VAL A 185 -5.93 16.33 3.97
C VAL A 185 -6.34 15.56 5.23
N ILE A 186 -7.65 15.39 5.45
CA ILE A 186 -8.16 14.66 6.63
C ILE A 186 -7.80 13.17 6.49
N SER A 187 -8.00 12.58 5.31
CA SER A 187 -7.68 11.17 5.07
C SER A 187 -6.19 10.90 5.24
N ALA A 188 -5.31 11.79 4.75
CA ALA A 188 -3.87 11.68 4.92
C ALA A 188 -3.45 11.86 6.39
N GLY A 189 -4.02 12.85 7.09
CA GLY A 189 -3.70 13.12 8.50
C GLY A 189 -4.14 11.98 9.43
N LEU A 190 -5.39 11.52 9.32
CA LEU A 190 -5.88 10.39 10.12
C LEU A 190 -5.18 9.08 9.74
N GLY A 191 -4.89 8.87 8.45
CA GLY A 191 -4.11 7.73 7.99
C GLY A 191 -2.71 7.73 8.61
N TYR A 192 -2.01 8.85 8.62
CA TYR A 192 -0.71 8.97 9.28
C TYR A 192 -0.79 8.66 10.79
N LEU A 193 -1.79 9.21 11.48
CA LEU A 193 -1.98 8.94 12.91
C LEU A 193 -2.28 7.46 13.20
N SER A 194 -2.92 6.73 12.28
CA SER A 194 -3.23 5.30 12.46
C SER A 194 -1.99 4.40 12.41
N ILE A 195 -0.88 4.88 11.83
CA ILE A 195 0.40 4.15 11.74
C ILE A 195 1.56 5.00 12.28
N VAL A 196 1.32 5.74 13.37
CA VAL A 196 2.27 6.72 13.94
C VAL A 196 3.64 6.11 14.29
N LYS A 197 3.73 4.80 14.56
CA LYS A 197 5.03 4.11 14.73
C LYS A 197 5.91 4.16 13.47
N GLU A 198 5.32 4.35 12.30
CA GLU A 198 6.00 4.56 11.03
C GLU A 198 6.15 6.06 10.72
N VAL A 199 6.81 6.81 11.64
CA VAL A 199 6.92 8.29 11.59
C VAL A 199 7.31 8.81 10.20
N TYR A 200 8.21 8.14 9.52
CA TYR A 200 8.73 8.57 8.22
C TYR A 200 7.78 8.33 7.04
N SER A 201 6.67 7.62 7.25
CA SER A 201 5.62 7.44 6.24
C SER A 201 4.87 8.74 5.90
N PHE A 202 5.02 9.78 6.71
CA PHE A 202 4.40 11.11 6.54
C PHE A 202 4.56 11.65 5.11
N LEU A 203 5.73 11.49 4.48
CA LEU A 203 5.96 11.91 3.09
C LEU A 203 5.04 11.17 2.10
N GLY A 204 4.82 9.87 2.31
CA GLY A 204 3.90 9.09 1.50
C GLY A 204 2.47 9.62 1.59
N PHE A 205 2.01 9.99 2.79
CA PHE A 205 0.70 10.62 2.97
C PHE A 205 0.63 11.99 2.30
N ALA A 206 1.68 12.82 2.42
CA ALA A 206 1.76 14.10 1.73
C ALA A 206 1.60 13.91 0.20
N PHE A 207 2.25 12.92 -0.39
CA PHE A 207 2.10 12.59 -1.81
C PHE A 207 0.66 12.21 -2.20
N THR A 208 -0.11 11.54 -1.34
CA THR A 208 -1.51 11.23 -1.66
C THR A 208 -2.39 12.48 -1.79
N VAL A 209 -2.04 13.57 -1.10
CA VAL A 209 -2.74 14.87 -1.19
C VAL A 209 -2.43 15.58 -2.51
N THR A 210 -1.25 15.34 -3.07
CA THR A 210 -0.82 15.99 -4.32
C THR A 210 -1.38 15.34 -5.59
N TYR A 211 -2.18 14.30 -5.47
CA TYR A 211 -2.79 13.60 -6.59
C TYR A 211 -3.86 14.45 -7.29
N ASN A 212 -3.74 14.59 -8.62
CA ASN A 212 -4.59 15.45 -9.44
C ASN A 212 -5.78 14.75 -10.12
N GLY A 213 -6.07 13.50 -9.78
CA GLY A 213 -7.18 12.74 -10.37
C GLY A 213 -6.89 12.13 -11.76
N LYS A 214 -5.81 12.50 -12.41
CA LYS A 214 -5.48 12.03 -13.77
C LYS A 214 -4.72 10.70 -13.70
N ARG A 215 -5.02 9.80 -14.66
CA ARG A 215 -4.38 8.48 -14.74
C ARG A 215 -2.90 8.57 -15.12
N GLY A 216 -2.55 9.44 -16.06
CA GLY A 216 -1.23 9.46 -16.69
C GLY A 216 -0.98 8.25 -17.61
N LYS A 217 0.17 8.25 -18.30
CA LYS A 217 0.61 7.12 -19.15
C LYS A 217 1.18 6.03 -18.27
N GLN A 218 0.55 4.87 -18.25
CA GLN A 218 0.96 3.71 -17.46
C GLN A 218 1.09 2.47 -18.34
N ASN A 219 2.15 1.72 -18.12
CA ASN A 219 2.26 0.36 -18.64
C ASN A 219 1.69 -0.61 -17.60
N LYS A 220 0.61 -1.31 -17.95
CA LYS A 220 -0.05 -2.27 -17.05
C LYS A 220 0.89 -3.41 -16.66
N LEU A 221 1.70 -3.89 -17.59
CA LEU A 221 2.63 -4.98 -17.35
C LEU A 221 3.69 -4.59 -16.30
N VAL A 222 4.27 -3.39 -16.42
CA VAL A 222 5.21 -2.85 -15.43
C VAL A 222 4.57 -2.75 -14.05
N ASN A 223 3.33 -2.26 -13.97
CA ASN A 223 2.64 -2.11 -12.68
C ASN A 223 2.44 -3.44 -11.93
N TYR A 224 2.27 -4.55 -12.65
CA TYR A 224 2.07 -5.86 -12.03
C TYR A 224 3.37 -6.66 -11.84
N LEU A 225 4.28 -6.61 -12.82
CA LEU A 225 5.52 -7.39 -12.78
C LEU A 225 6.61 -6.75 -11.92
N PHE A 226 6.54 -5.45 -11.67
CA PHE A 226 7.57 -4.78 -10.90
C PHE A 226 7.80 -5.45 -9.54
N TYR A 227 6.70 -5.75 -8.81
CA TYR A 227 6.80 -6.34 -7.49
C TYR A 227 7.46 -7.74 -7.50
N PRO A 228 6.93 -8.76 -8.18
CA PRO A 228 7.55 -10.08 -8.15
C PRO A 228 8.96 -10.12 -8.76
N VAL A 229 9.24 -9.31 -9.79
CA VAL A 229 10.54 -9.36 -10.46
C VAL A 229 11.66 -8.77 -9.59
N HIS A 230 11.46 -7.59 -8.98
CA HIS A 230 12.54 -6.99 -8.20
C HIS A 230 12.82 -7.76 -6.90
N ILE A 231 11.79 -8.29 -6.22
CA ILE A 231 12.00 -9.11 -5.01
C ILE A 231 12.66 -10.45 -5.35
N LEU A 232 12.35 -11.06 -6.50
CA LEU A 232 13.03 -12.26 -6.97
C LEU A 232 14.52 -11.98 -7.22
N ILE A 233 14.84 -10.92 -7.95
CA ILE A 233 16.24 -10.54 -8.23
C ILE A 233 17.00 -10.32 -6.91
N LEU A 234 16.45 -9.55 -5.98
CA LEU A 234 17.09 -9.27 -4.71
C LEU A 234 17.21 -10.53 -3.83
N GLY A 235 16.20 -11.40 -3.83
CA GLY A 235 16.24 -12.68 -3.14
C GLY A 235 17.35 -13.60 -3.67
N LEU A 236 17.48 -13.72 -5.01
CA LEU A 236 18.55 -14.48 -5.63
C LEU A 236 19.95 -13.90 -5.32
N VAL A 237 20.07 -12.56 -5.30
CA VAL A 237 21.32 -11.89 -4.86
C VAL A 237 21.66 -12.26 -3.42
N ARG A 238 20.69 -12.19 -2.50
CA ARG A 238 20.88 -12.61 -1.09
C ARG A 238 21.32 -14.06 -0.97
N MET A 239 20.71 -14.97 -1.74
CA MET A 239 21.09 -16.39 -1.72
C MET A 239 22.51 -16.58 -2.26
N TYR A 240 22.87 -15.92 -3.36
CA TYR A 240 24.17 -16.06 -4.00
C TYR A 240 25.32 -15.58 -3.10
N PHE A 241 25.15 -14.43 -2.45
CA PHE A 241 26.16 -13.86 -1.55
C PHE A 241 26.05 -14.37 -0.11
N ASN A 242 25.07 -15.24 0.17
CA ASN A 242 24.78 -15.79 1.50
C ASN A 242 24.56 -14.72 2.59
N PHE A 243 23.86 -13.64 2.21
CA PHE A 243 23.49 -12.53 3.09
C PHE A 243 22.35 -12.90 4.04
#